data_55e90fdebc9ddca45e5d309fad178768
#
_entry.id   55e90fdebc9ddca45e5d309fad178768
#
_cell.length_a   1.000
_cell.length_b   1.000
_cell.length_c   1.000
_cell.angle_alpha   90.00
_cell.angle_beta   90.00
_cell.angle_gamma   90.00
#
_symmetry.space_group_name_H-M   'P 1'
#
loop_
_entity.id
_entity.type
_entity.pdbx_description
1 polymer ?
#
loop_
_entity_poly.entity_id
_entity_poly.type
_entity_poly.pdbx_seq_one_letter_code
_entity_poly.pdbx_strand_id
1 'polypeptide(L)'
;MRSSRSALAAAVALLAIAACHVHVNSDTTPTPVALAQVYYWRAKPGMLGPYNAYIRDVAQRIDEDARQHGAFIAVTTYQSRDTLSPWTHMRVFVLRDSAQLASLGTALNAAGARIEPDSAKRRARSDYAATLRDAAGSAVLDIIR
;
A
#
# COMPACT_ATOMS: atom_id res chain seq x y z
N MET A 1 62.86 24.95 60.87
CA MET A 1 62.12 26.23 60.80
C MET A 1 61.11 26.14 59.63
N ARG A 2 59.83 26.47 59.95
CA ARG A 2 58.69 26.74 59.04
C ARG A 2 58.23 25.55 58.17
N SER A 3 57.24 24.76 58.53
CA SER A 3 55.77 25.04 58.50
C SER A 3 55.23 25.55 57.16
N SER A 4 54.55 24.69 56.47
CA SER A 4 53.46 25.12 55.55
C SER A 4 52.43 24.00 55.39
N ARG A 5 51.23 24.35 55.74
CA ARG A 5 50.01 23.55 55.73
C ARG A 5 49.51 23.44 54.31
N SER A 6 49.24 22.25 53.90
CA SER A 6 48.58 22.01 52.59
C SER A 6 47.11 21.69 52.82
N ALA A 7 46.26 22.50 52.27
CA ALA A 7 44.80 22.37 52.29
C ALA A 7 44.36 21.24 51.32
N LEU A 8 43.59 20.29 51.85
CA LEU A 8 42.81 19.33 51.00
C LEU A 8 41.64 20.07 50.36
N ALA A 9 41.64 20.13 49.06
CA ALA A 9 40.46 20.51 48.29
C ALA A 9 39.78 19.25 47.78
N ALA A 10 38.68 18.90 48.39
CA ALA A 10 37.79 17.80 47.93
C ALA A 10 36.92 18.32 46.76
N ALA A 11 37.23 17.87 45.58
CA ALA A 11 36.36 18.12 44.40
C ALA A 11 35.27 17.07 44.36
N VAL A 12 34.04 17.47 44.72
CA VAL A 12 32.83 16.66 44.52
C VAL A 12 32.39 16.83 43.07
N ALA A 13 32.63 15.80 42.24
CA ALA A 13 32.11 15.74 40.90
C ALA A 13 30.65 15.32 40.94
N LEU A 14 29.72 16.26 40.74
CA LEU A 14 28.32 15.94 40.47
C LEU A 14 28.20 15.37 39.06
N LEU A 15 27.98 14.08 38.94
CA LEU A 15 27.51 13.47 37.70
C LEU A 15 26.02 13.82 37.52
N ALA A 16 25.74 14.79 36.67
CA ALA A 16 24.39 15.01 36.15
C ALA A 16 24.08 13.95 35.12
N ILE A 17 23.31 12.93 35.51
CA ILE A 17 22.73 11.95 34.55
C ILE A 17 21.61 12.66 33.84
N ALA A 18 21.88 13.15 32.63
CA ALA A 18 20.85 13.62 31.71
C ALA A 18 20.07 12.38 31.24
N ALA A 19 18.94 12.11 31.87
CA ALA A 19 17.97 11.14 31.39
C ALA A 19 17.36 11.69 30.09
N CYS A 20 17.87 11.25 28.93
CA CYS A 20 17.21 11.44 27.65
C CYS A 20 15.88 10.68 27.68
N HIS A 21 14.81 11.36 28.05
CA HIS A 21 13.47 10.87 27.78
C HIS A 21 13.26 10.88 26.27
N VAL A 22 13.50 9.73 25.63
CA VAL A 22 13.01 9.49 24.27
C VAL A 22 11.50 9.46 24.37
N HIS A 23 10.86 10.57 24.05
CA HIS A 23 9.42 10.61 23.78
C HIS A 23 9.20 9.83 22.48
N VAL A 24 8.93 8.56 22.58
CA VAL A 24 8.34 7.81 21.49
C VAL A 24 6.89 8.27 21.39
N ASN A 25 6.66 9.33 20.60
CA ASN A 25 5.31 9.66 20.18
C ASN A 25 4.78 8.54 19.29
N SER A 26 4.22 7.52 19.94
CA SER A 26 3.43 6.49 19.26
C SER A 26 2.02 7.03 18.99
N ASP A 27 1.92 8.24 18.43
CA ASP A 27 0.67 8.73 17.85
C ASP A 27 0.44 8.02 16.51
N THR A 28 0.36 6.70 16.54
CA THR A 28 -0.27 5.93 15.47
C THR A 28 -1.78 5.99 15.67
N THR A 29 -2.36 7.19 15.59
CA THR A 29 -3.80 7.30 15.36
C THR A 29 -4.04 6.65 14.00
N PRO A 30 -4.80 5.54 13.93
CA PRO A 30 -5.08 4.90 12.65
C PRO A 30 -5.68 5.94 11.73
N THR A 31 -5.04 6.21 10.60
CA THR A 31 -5.60 7.14 9.60
C THR A 31 -6.99 6.65 9.25
N PRO A 32 -8.04 7.46 9.45
CA PRO A 32 -9.40 7.01 9.18
C PRO A 32 -9.52 6.58 7.72
N VAL A 33 -9.88 5.33 7.50
CA VAL A 33 -10.16 4.80 6.17
C VAL A 33 -11.48 5.38 5.73
N ALA A 34 -11.48 6.15 4.65
CA ALA A 34 -12.64 6.92 4.22
C ALA A 34 -13.40 6.26 3.08
N LEU A 35 -12.71 5.64 2.11
CA LEU A 35 -13.32 5.19 0.86
C LEU A 35 -12.81 3.81 0.43
N ALA A 36 -13.65 3.07 -0.32
CA ALA A 36 -13.21 1.90 -1.07
C ALA A 36 -13.57 2.06 -2.55
N GLN A 37 -12.58 1.93 -3.44
CA GLN A 37 -12.81 1.78 -4.88
C GLN A 37 -12.89 0.29 -5.19
N VAL A 38 -14.00 -0.14 -5.75
CA VAL A 38 -14.24 -1.53 -6.13
C VAL A 38 -14.28 -1.66 -7.64
N TYR A 39 -13.58 -2.64 -8.18
CA TYR A 39 -13.67 -3.06 -9.59
C TYR A 39 -14.16 -4.49 -9.65
N TYR A 40 -15.10 -4.75 -10.57
CA TYR A 40 -15.62 -6.06 -10.87
C TYR A 40 -15.13 -6.51 -12.25
N TRP A 41 -14.67 -7.75 -12.32
CA TRP A 41 -14.16 -8.36 -13.53
C TRP A 41 -14.81 -9.72 -13.75
N ARG A 42 -15.05 -10.05 -15.00
CA ARG A 42 -15.51 -11.39 -15.40
C ARG A 42 -14.41 -12.06 -16.21
N ALA A 43 -13.87 -13.18 -15.72
CA ALA A 43 -12.99 -14.03 -16.50
C ALA A 43 -13.78 -14.59 -17.70
N LYS A 44 -13.18 -14.54 -18.89
CA LYS A 44 -13.77 -15.11 -20.09
C LYS A 44 -13.89 -16.63 -19.98
N PRO A 45 -14.78 -17.29 -20.75
CA PRO A 45 -14.90 -18.75 -20.72
C PRO A 45 -13.54 -19.44 -20.85
N GLY A 46 -13.23 -20.37 -19.95
CA GLY A 46 -11.96 -21.09 -19.90
C GLY A 46 -10.75 -20.29 -19.35
N MET A 47 -10.88 -18.97 -19.09
CA MET A 47 -9.76 -18.11 -18.68
C MET A 47 -9.63 -17.91 -17.18
N LEU A 48 -10.41 -18.61 -16.34
CA LEU A 48 -10.37 -18.42 -14.88
C LEU A 48 -8.96 -18.70 -14.31
N GLY A 49 -8.36 -19.83 -14.67
CA GLY A 49 -7.01 -20.21 -14.25
C GLY A 49 -5.92 -19.25 -14.75
N PRO A 50 -5.84 -18.97 -16.05
CA PRO A 50 -4.93 -17.96 -16.61
C PRO A 50 -5.11 -16.57 -15.99
N TYR A 51 -6.34 -16.13 -15.71
CA TYR A 51 -6.58 -14.84 -15.06
C TYR A 51 -6.12 -14.83 -13.61
N ASN A 52 -6.30 -15.92 -12.85
CA ASN A 52 -5.76 -16.07 -11.51
C ASN A 52 -4.22 -15.97 -11.51
N ALA A 53 -3.56 -16.62 -12.48
CA ALA A 53 -2.11 -16.51 -12.65
C ALA A 53 -1.70 -15.06 -12.94
N TYR A 54 -2.38 -14.38 -13.87
CA TYR A 54 -2.13 -12.96 -14.17
C TYR A 54 -2.25 -12.06 -12.93
N ILE A 55 -3.26 -12.29 -12.08
CA ILE A 55 -3.43 -11.53 -10.84
C ILE A 55 -2.21 -11.71 -9.93
N ARG A 56 -1.78 -12.95 -9.67
CA ARG A 56 -0.64 -13.25 -8.79
C ARG A 56 0.68 -12.73 -9.34
N ASP A 57 0.93 -12.98 -10.61
CA ASP A 57 2.26 -12.83 -11.19
C ASP A 57 2.52 -11.41 -11.73
N VAL A 58 1.45 -10.68 -12.06
CA VAL A 58 1.52 -9.36 -12.68
C VAL A 58 0.84 -8.29 -11.83
N ALA A 59 -0.48 -8.44 -11.58
CA ALA A 59 -1.26 -7.37 -10.98
C ALA A 59 -0.82 -7.07 -9.53
N GLN A 60 -0.56 -8.11 -8.72
CA GLN A 60 -0.10 -7.93 -7.34
C GLN A 60 1.24 -7.19 -7.24
N ARG A 61 2.15 -7.38 -8.20
CA ARG A 61 3.42 -6.66 -8.22
C ARG A 61 3.23 -5.16 -8.48
N ILE A 62 2.32 -4.82 -9.40
CA ILE A 62 1.96 -3.42 -9.69
C ILE A 62 1.30 -2.79 -8.47
N ASP A 63 0.42 -3.51 -7.81
CA ASP A 63 -0.27 -3.04 -6.61
C ASP A 63 0.70 -2.77 -5.48
N GLU A 64 1.62 -3.69 -5.23
CA GLU A 64 2.59 -3.54 -4.15
C GLU A 64 3.49 -2.33 -4.39
N ASP A 65 3.98 -2.14 -5.61
CA ASP A 65 4.74 -0.94 -5.97
C ASP A 65 3.89 0.33 -5.78
N ALA A 66 2.65 0.36 -6.26
CA ALA A 66 1.76 1.51 -6.10
C ALA A 66 1.46 1.80 -4.62
N ARG A 67 1.22 0.77 -3.81
CA ARG A 67 0.98 0.88 -2.37
C ARG A 67 2.18 1.46 -1.65
N GLN A 68 3.40 0.99 -1.94
CA GLN A 68 4.65 1.51 -1.37
C GLN A 68 4.86 2.99 -1.70
N HIS A 69 4.33 3.46 -2.83
CA HIS A 69 4.34 4.87 -3.23
C HIS A 69 3.10 5.65 -2.76
N GLY A 70 2.31 5.09 -1.84
CA GLY A 70 1.21 5.79 -1.19
C GLY A 70 -0.07 5.94 -2.00
N ALA A 71 -0.24 5.20 -3.09
CA ALA A 71 -1.41 5.29 -3.96
C ALA A 71 -2.72 4.88 -3.26
N PHE A 72 -2.64 3.96 -2.30
CA PHE A 72 -3.76 3.46 -1.49
C PHE A 72 -3.22 2.80 -0.20
N ILE A 73 -4.12 2.50 0.73
CA ILE A 73 -3.78 1.87 2.01
C ILE A 73 -3.62 0.36 1.85
N ALA A 74 -4.61 -0.27 1.21
CA ALA A 74 -4.63 -1.72 1.01
C ALA A 74 -5.40 -2.07 -0.27
N VAL A 75 -5.12 -3.26 -0.80
CA VAL A 75 -5.91 -3.85 -1.87
C VAL A 75 -6.14 -5.33 -1.58
N THR A 76 -7.34 -5.80 -1.89
CA THR A 76 -7.69 -7.22 -1.78
C THR A 76 -8.46 -7.63 -3.02
N THR A 77 -8.14 -8.80 -3.56
CA THR A 77 -8.88 -9.40 -4.67
C THR A 77 -9.61 -10.64 -4.18
N TYR A 78 -10.91 -10.69 -4.46
CA TYR A 78 -11.79 -11.81 -4.15
C TYR A 78 -12.19 -12.53 -5.42
N GLN A 79 -12.34 -13.83 -5.34
CA GLN A 79 -12.95 -14.65 -6.40
C GLN A 79 -14.33 -15.13 -5.93
N SER A 80 -15.36 -14.94 -6.76
CA SER A 80 -16.68 -15.48 -6.50
C SER A 80 -16.67 -17.02 -6.57
N ARG A 81 -17.35 -17.65 -5.61
CA ARG A 81 -17.67 -19.08 -5.66
C ARG A 81 -19.01 -19.34 -6.33
N ASP A 82 -19.83 -18.32 -6.50
CA ASP A 82 -21.11 -18.39 -7.18
C ASP A 82 -20.90 -18.33 -8.69
N THR A 83 -21.24 -19.39 -9.39
CA THR A 83 -21.12 -19.50 -10.85
C THR A 83 -22.15 -18.66 -11.61
N LEU A 84 -23.23 -18.23 -10.93
CA LEU A 84 -24.26 -17.36 -11.49
C LEU A 84 -23.94 -15.87 -11.27
N SER A 85 -22.92 -15.56 -10.49
CA SER A 85 -22.50 -14.17 -10.25
C SER A 85 -22.20 -13.46 -11.59
N PRO A 86 -22.59 -12.18 -11.75
CA PRO A 86 -22.26 -11.38 -12.94
C PRO A 86 -20.77 -11.09 -13.07
N TRP A 87 -19.98 -11.34 -12.03
CA TRP A 87 -18.54 -11.17 -11.98
C TRP A 87 -17.86 -12.42 -11.41
N THR A 88 -16.61 -12.64 -11.77
CA THR A 88 -15.78 -13.72 -11.21
C THR A 88 -14.79 -13.19 -10.18
N HIS A 89 -14.36 -11.95 -10.33
CA HIS A 89 -13.40 -11.31 -9.43
C HIS A 89 -13.88 -9.92 -9.03
N MET A 90 -13.67 -9.60 -7.74
CA MET A 90 -13.89 -8.29 -7.17
C MET A 90 -12.57 -7.82 -6.56
N ARG A 91 -12.12 -6.61 -6.92
CA ARG A 91 -10.91 -6.03 -6.41
C ARG A 91 -11.23 -4.74 -5.67
N VAL A 92 -10.86 -4.68 -4.39
CA VAL A 92 -11.19 -3.60 -3.48
C VAL A 92 -9.92 -2.86 -3.11
N PHE A 93 -9.81 -1.59 -3.49
CA PHE A 93 -8.78 -0.66 -3.04
C PHE A 93 -9.32 0.16 -1.88
N VAL A 94 -8.60 0.15 -0.76
CA VAL A 94 -8.91 0.93 0.43
C VAL A 94 -8.12 2.23 0.36
N LEU A 95 -8.81 3.37 0.38
CA LEU A 95 -8.27 4.70 0.17
C LEU A 95 -8.44 5.57 1.41
N ARG A 96 -7.52 6.50 1.62
CA ARG A 96 -7.57 7.46 2.70
C ARG A 96 -8.63 8.54 2.47
N ASP A 97 -8.72 9.01 1.21
CA ASP A 97 -9.50 10.18 0.84
C ASP A 97 -9.80 10.23 -0.66
N SER A 98 -10.56 11.25 -1.06
CA SER A 98 -10.91 11.50 -2.46
C SER A 98 -9.72 11.87 -3.35
N ALA A 99 -8.62 12.39 -2.81
CA ALA A 99 -7.43 12.70 -3.58
C ALA A 99 -6.72 11.41 -4.03
N GLN A 100 -6.61 10.41 -3.13
CA GLN A 100 -6.13 9.08 -3.52
C GLN A 100 -7.06 8.42 -4.56
N LEU A 101 -8.39 8.58 -4.41
CA LEU A 101 -9.35 8.08 -5.40
C LEU A 101 -9.11 8.69 -6.78
N ALA A 102 -8.99 10.02 -6.85
CA ALA A 102 -8.78 10.74 -8.12
C ALA A 102 -7.45 10.37 -8.79
N SER A 103 -6.41 10.04 -8.02
CA SER A 103 -5.08 9.72 -8.53
C SER A 103 -4.83 8.22 -8.73
N LEU A 104 -5.72 7.33 -8.30
CA LEU A 104 -5.51 5.88 -8.28
C LEU A 104 -5.08 5.31 -9.64
N GLY A 105 -5.79 5.66 -10.71
CA GLY A 105 -5.48 5.17 -12.05
C GLY A 105 -4.09 5.61 -12.53
N THR A 106 -3.75 6.89 -12.33
CA THR A 106 -2.44 7.44 -12.67
C THR A 106 -1.32 6.76 -11.86
N ALA A 107 -1.55 6.55 -10.57
CA ALA A 107 -0.58 5.89 -9.69
C ALA A 107 -0.33 4.43 -10.08
N LEU A 108 -1.38 3.66 -10.43
CA LEU A 108 -1.25 2.29 -10.94
C LEU A 108 -0.51 2.24 -12.28
N ASN A 109 -0.76 3.20 -13.18
CA ASN A 109 -0.02 3.31 -14.45
C ASN A 109 1.45 3.63 -14.21
N ALA A 110 1.76 4.55 -13.29
CA ALA A 110 3.13 4.88 -12.91
C ALA A 110 3.87 3.67 -12.30
N ALA A 111 3.21 2.92 -11.42
CA ALA A 111 3.73 1.66 -10.87
C ALA A 111 4.03 0.65 -11.99
N GLY A 112 3.10 0.49 -12.93
CA GLY A 112 3.30 -0.36 -14.09
C GLY A 112 4.50 0.04 -14.95
N ALA A 113 4.79 1.36 -15.06
CA ALA A 113 5.94 1.87 -15.80
C ALA A 113 7.26 1.69 -15.04
N ARG A 114 7.28 1.74 -13.72
CA ARG A 114 8.47 1.43 -12.92
C ARG A 114 8.87 -0.04 -13.01
N ILE A 115 7.88 -0.94 -12.99
CA ILE A 115 8.11 -2.39 -13.08
C ILE A 115 8.54 -2.81 -14.49
N GLU A 116 7.93 -2.24 -15.51
CA GLU A 116 8.25 -2.49 -16.92
C GLU A 116 8.38 -1.13 -17.64
N PRO A 117 9.62 -0.62 -17.81
CA PRO A 117 9.85 0.65 -18.49
C PRO A 117 9.48 0.65 -19.98
N ASP A 118 9.56 -0.51 -20.64
CA ASP A 118 9.24 -0.67 -22.06
C ASP A 118 7.73 -0.50 -22.32
N SER A 119 7.36 0.55 -23.04
CA SER A 119 5.96 0.87 -23.33
C SER A 119 5.28 -0.16 -24.24
N ALA A 120 6.03 -0.80 -25.16
CA ALA A 120 5.48 -1.85 -26.02
C ALA A 120 5.13 -3.10 -25.22
N LYS A 121 6.01 -3.49 -24.27
CA LYS A 121 5.72 -4.61 -23.35
C LYS A 121 4.55 -4.30 -22.42
N ARG A 122 4.42 -3.06 -21.92
CA ARG A 122 3.24 -2.68 -21.13
C ARG A 122 1.96 -2.78 -21.93
N ARG A 123 1.97 -2.36 -23.20
CA ARG A 123 0.81 -2.49 -24.10
C ARG A 123 0.48 -3.96 -24.30
N ALA A 124 1.45 -4.79 -24.69
CA ALA A 124 1.24 -6.23 -24.87
C ALA A 124 0.67 -6.91 -23.62
N ARG A 125 1.11 -6.50 -22.43
CA ARG A 125 0.57 -6.96 -21.15
C ARG A 125 -0.90 -6.54 -20.96
N SER A 126 -1.25 -5.30 -21.32
CA SER A 126 -2.62 -4.81 -21.27
C SER A 126 -3.52 -5.56 -22.24
N ASP A 127 -3.05 -5.78 -23.46
CA ASP A 127 -3.77 -6.53 -24.49
C ASP A 127 -3.98 -7.99 -24.05
N TYR A 128 -2.95 -8.61 -23.47
CA TYR A 128 -3.09 -9.93 -22.88
C TYR A 128 -4.14 -9.97 -21.77
N ALA A 129 -4.15 -8.99 -20.85
CA ALA A 129 -5.17 -8.91 -19.81
C ALA A 129 -6.59 -8.81 -20.39
N ALA A 130 -6.76 -8.10 -21.50
CA ALA A 130 -8.04 -7.98 -22.20
C ALA A 130 -8.48 -9.32 -22.87
N THR A 131 -7.57 -10.23 -23.18
CA THR A 131 -7.93 -11.58 -23.63
C THR A 131 -8.45 -12.47 -22.49
N LEU A 132 -8.09 -12.18 -21.25
CA LEU A 132 -8.43 -13.01 -20.09
C LEU A 132 -9.77 -12.64 -19.44
N ARG A 133 -10.18 -11.39 -19.54
CA ARG A 133 -11.32 -10.86 -18.76
C ARG A 133 -12.01 -9.71 -19.45
N ASP A 134 -13.25 -9.47 -19.02
CA ASP A 134 -14.03 -8.29 -19.33
C ASP A 134 -14.28 -7.48 -18.04
N ALA A 135 -14.47 -6.16 -18.19
CA ALA A 135 -14.93 -5.32 -17.10
C ALA A 135 -16.41 -5.63 -16.82
N ALA A 136 -16.76 -5.84 -15.55
CA ALA A 136 -18.12 -6.12 -15.12
C ALA A 136 -18.72 -4.99 -14.28
N GLY A 137 -17.99 -3.89 -14.10
CA GLY A 137 -18.43 -2.70 -13.39
C GLY A 137 -17.42 -2.17 -12.37
N SER A 138 -17.79 -1.07 -11.72
CA SER A 138 -17.05 -0.49 -10.60
C SER A 138 -18.00 0.26 -9.66
N ALA A 139 -17.57 0.46 -8.42
CA ALA A 139 -18.27 1.25 -7.41
C ALA A 139 -17.29 1.97 -6.50
N VAL A 140 -17.69 3.15 -6.00
CA VAL A 140 -17.05 3.82 -4.87
C VAL A 140 -17.95 3.66 -3.67
N LEU A 141 -17.41 3.22 -2.54
CA LEU A 141 -18.15 2.93 -1.33
C LEU A 141 -17.55 3.72 -0.16
N ASP A 142 -18.41 4.22 0.71
CA ASP A 142 -18.01 4.73 2.01
C ASP A 142 -17.78 3.57 2.98
N ILE A 143 -16.72 3.68 3.79
CA ILE A 143 -16.47 2.70 4.84
C ILE A 143 -17.18 3.19 6.11
N ILE A 144 -18.26 2.51 6.47
CA ILE A 144 -19.01 2.76 7.70
C ILE A 144 -18.33 2.01 8.84
N ARG A 145 -18.08 2.71 9.95
CA ARG A 145 -17.47 2.17 11.18
C ARG A 145 -18.48 2.11 12.33
#